data_8f065b1e18556ca6d8bafe3b7b6a89c5
#
_entry.id   8f065b1e18556ca6d8bafe3b7b6a89c5
#
_cell.length_a   1.000
_cell.length_b   1.000
_cell.length_c   1.000
_cell.angle_alpha   90.00
_cell.angle_beta   90.00
_cell.angle_gamma   90.00
#
_symmetry.space_group_name_H-M   'P 1'
#
loop_
_entity.id
_entity.type
_entity.pdbx_description
1 polymer ?
#
loop_
_entity_poly.entity_id
_entity_poly.type
_entity_poly.pdbx_seq_one_letter_code
_entity_poly.pdbx_strand_id
1 'polypeptide(L)'
;MKTKTNLYLFLIALISAMGGFLFGYDWVVIGGAKPFYEQYFQIADSPSLQGWAMSSALIGCLIGALSAGKLSDKLGRKPILILAAGLFICTAVGTGAADTFGLFNVFRLIGGFAIGIASSLSPMYIAEIA
;
A
#
# COMPACT_ATOMS: atom_id res chain seq x y z
N MET A 1 3.15 12.30 -34.24
CA MET A 1 3.42 11.02 -33.63
C MET A 1 4.17 11.13 -32.32
N LYS A 2 5.28 11.84 -32.27
CA LYS A 2 6.07 11.99 -31.04
C LYS A 2 5.27 12.58 -29.87
N THR A 3 4.38 13.53 -30.13
CA THR A 3 3.58 14.19 -29.09
C THR A 3 2.59 13.23 -28.43
N LYS A 4 1.92 12.38 -29.20
CA LYS A 4 0.97 11.38 -28.68
C LYS A 4 1.69 10.31 -27.86
N THR A 5 2.85 9.87 -28.32
CA THR A 5 3.68 8.90 -27.61
C THR A 5 4.17 9.47 -26.27
N ASN A 6 4.60 10.73 -26.26
CA ASN A 6 5.05 11.41 -25.06
C ASN A 6 3.93 11.58 -24.04
N LEU A 7 2.72 11.92 -24.49
CA LEU A 7 1.56 12.04 -23.62
C LEU A 7 1.18 10.69 -23.01
N TYR A 8 1.22 9.63 -23.82
CA TYR A 8 0.92 8.28 -23.38
C TYR A 8 1.91 7.83 -22.30
N LEU A 9 3.21 8.04 -22.52
CA LEU A 9 4.25 7.73 -21.55
C LEU A 9 4.07 8.54 -20.26
N PHE A 10 3.75 9.82 -20.39
CA PHE A 10 3.51 10.70 -19.26
C PHE A 10 2.34 10.20 -18.41
N LEU A 11 1.23 9.82 -19.04
CA LEU A 11 0.06 9.31 -18.34
C LEU A 11 0.35 7.98 -17.62
N ILE A 12 1.06 7.06 -18.28
CA ILE A 12 1.43 5.79 -17.65
C ILE A 12 2.36 6.04 -16.47
N ALA A 13 3.34 6.91 -16.62
CA ALA A 13 4.27 7.26 -15.55
C ALA A 13 3.54 7.90 -14.37
N LEU A 14 2.58 8.79 -14.65
CA LEU A 14 1.77 9.44 -13.62
C LEU A 14 0.93 8.42 -12.84
N ILE A 15 0.26 7.51 -13.55
CA ILE A 15 -0.55 6.47 -12.92
C ILE A 15 0.32 5.56 -12.06
N SER A 16 1.49 5.18 -12.56
CA SER A 16 2.42 4.34 -11.81
C SER A 16 2.96 5.05 -10.57
N ALA A 17 3.22 6.35 -10.67
CA ALA A 17 3.71 7.15 -9.55
C ALA A 17 2.68 7.27 -8.42
N MET A 18 1.39 7.03 -8.69
CA MET A 18 0.37 7.04 -7.65
C MET A 18 0.60 5.96 -6.60
N GLY A 19 1.38 4.92 -6.89
CA GLY A 19 1.78 3.94 -5.88
C GLY A 19 2.51 4.59 -4.70
N GLY A 20 3.45 5.50 -4.99
CA GLY A 20 4.14 6.25 -3.95
C GLY A 20 3.22 7.25 -3.23
N PHE A 21 2.31 7.86 -3.97
CA PHE A 21 1.30 8.76 -3.39
C PHE A 21 0.42 8.00 -2.40
N LEU A 22 -0.02 6.79 -2.75
CA LEU A 22 -0.85 5.96 -1.86
C LEU A 22 -0.11 5.61 -0.57
N PHE A 23 1.20 5.36 -0.65
CA PHE A 23 2.02 5.10 0.53
C PHE A 23 1.96 6.27 1.52
N GLY A 24 2.20 7.48 1.04
CA GLY A 24 2.13 8.68 1.87
C GLY A 24 0.72 8.96 2.38
N TYR A 25 -0.27 8.77 1.52
CA TYR A 25 -1.67 8.95 1.88
C TYR A 25 -2.10 8.00 3.01
N ASP A 26 -1.67 6.74 2.94
CA ASP A 26 -1.97 5.76 3.98
C ASP A 26 -1.44 6.21 5.35
N TRP A 27 -0.22 6.74 5.39
CA TRP A 27 0.37 7.23 6.62
C TRP A 27 -0.41 8.42 7.20
N VAL A 28 -0.83 9.35 6.35
CA VAL A 28 -1.62 10.51 6.78
C VAL A 28 -2.98 10.07 7.29
N VAL A 29 -3.65 9.15 6.59
CA VAL A 29 -4.98 8.66 6.97
C VAL A 29 -4.93 7.93 8.31
N ILE A 30 -3.96 7.03 8.50
CA ILE A 30 -3.85 6.28 9.75
C ILE A 30 -3.49 7.20 10.92
N GLY A 31 -2.66 8.20 10.69
CA GLY A 31 -2.32 9.20 11.69
C GLY A 31 -3.53 10.04 12.10
N GLY A 32 -4.36 10.43 11.12
CA GLY A 32 -5.59 11.17 11.39
C GLY A 32 -6.67 10.32 12.06
N ALA A 33 -6.70 9.02 11.78
CA ALA A 33 -7.66 8.09 12.37
C ALA A 33 -7.24 7.60 13.76
N LYS A 34 -6.00 7.88 14.17
CA LYS A 34 -5.43 7.37 15.42
C LYS A 34 -6.31 7.59 16.65
N PRO A 35 -6.80 8.81 16.94
CA PRO A 35 -7.67 9.01 18.09
C PRO A 35 -8.94 8.18 18.06
N PHE A 36 -9.48 7.96 16.85
CA PHE A 36 -10.74 7.22 16.68
C PHE A 36 -10.57 5.73 16.89
N TYR A 37 -9.55 5.09 16.27
CA TYR A 37 -9.37 3.65 16.43
C TYR A 37 -8.82 3.30 17.82
N GLU A 38 -8.07 4.20 18.45
CA GLU A 38 -7.60 3.97 19.82
C GLU A 38 -8.76 3.89 20.80
N GLN A 39 -9.76 4.75 20.65
CA GLN A 39 -10.97 4.73 21.46
C GLN A 39 -11.83 3.51 21.12
N TYR A 40 -11.99 3.22 19.85
CA TYR A 40 -12.82 2.12 19.38
C TYR A 40 -12.31 0.77 19.87
N PHE A 41 -11.00 0.54 19.81
CA PHE A 41 -10.38 -0.72 20.26
C PHE A 41 -9.91 -0.67 21.71
N GLN A 42 -10.11 0.46 22.40
CA GLN A 42 -9.72 0.64 23.81
C GLN A 42 -8.22 0.41 24.04
N ILE A 43 -7.38 0.92 23.16
CA ILE A 43 -5.91 0.78 23.21
C ILE A 43 -5.22 2.10 23.58
N ALA A 44 -5.97 3.13 23.94
CA ALA A 44 -5.41 4.46 24.22
C ALA A 44 -4.39 4.43 25.36
N ASP A 45 -4.58 3.52 26.34
CA ASP A 45 -3.69 3.38 27.50
C ASP A 45 -2.56 2.36 27.28
N SER A 46 -2.45 1.77 26.08
CA SER A 46 -1.47 0.74 25.80
C SER A 46 -0.53 1.16 24.66
N PRO A 47 0.65 1.75 24.97
CA PRO A 47 1.61 2.14 23.93
C PRO A 47 2.07 1.00 23.05
N SER A 48 2.18 -0.23 23.59
CA SER A 48 2.57 -1.41 22.81
C SER A 48 1.58 -1.74 21.72
N LEU A 49 0.28 -1.70 22.02
CA LEU A 49 -0.76 -1.98 21.03
C LEU A 49 -0.85 -0.86 19.99
N GLN A 50 -0.67 0.40 20.41
CA GLN A 50 -0.62 1.54 19.49
C GLN A 50 0.55 1.40 18.52
N GLY A 51 1.73 1.06 19.02
CA GLY A 51 2.92 0.81 18.23
C GLY A 51 2.71 -0.33 17.25
N TRP A 52 2.07 -1.41 17.69
CA TRP A 52 1.77 -2.56 16.84
C TRP A 52 0.82 -2.17 15.69
N ALA A 53 -0.21 -1.37 15.98
CA ALA A 53 -1.14 -0.90 14.96
C ALA A 53 -0.45 -0.09 13.86
N MET A 54 0.51 0.76 14.24
CA MET A 54 1.29 1.53 13.27
C MET A 54 2.32 0.68 12.53
N SER A 55 2.96 -0.26 13.24
CA SER A 55 4.06 -1.06 12.72
C SER A 55 3.63 -2.22 11.83
N SER A 56 2.40 -2.72 11.99
CA SER A 56 1.92 -3.85 11.19
C SER A 56 1.99 -3.58 9.69
N ALA A 57 1.64 -2.37 9.27
CA ALA A 57 1.75 -1.96 7.87
C ALA A 57 3.20 -1.94 7.38
N LEU A 58 4.14 -1.52 8.24
CA LEU A 58 5.57 -1.51 7.90
C LEU A 58 6.12 -2.91 7.70
N ILE A 59 5.71 -3.86 8.54
CA ILE A 59 6.10 -5.26 8.40
C ILE A 59 5.57 -5.82 7.07
N GLY A 60 4.30 -5.55 6.76
CA GLY A 60 3.70 -5.93 5.49
C GLY A 60 4.42 -5.30 4.31
N CYS A 61 4.77 -4.03 4.42
CA CYS A 61 5.52 -3.29 3.40
C CYS A 61 6.89 -3.93 3.13
N LEU A 62 7.61 -4.31 4.20
CA LEU A 62 8.91 -4.97 4.06
C LEU A 62 8.78 -6.31 3.33
N ILE A 63 7.81 -7.12 3.71
CA ILE A 63 7.56 -8.40 3.05
C ILE A 63 7.18 -8.19 1.59
N GLY A 64 6.31 -7.22 1.31
CA GLY A 64 5.90 -6.88 -0.04
C GLY A 64 7.06 -6.42 -0.90
N ALA A 65 7.92 -5.56 -0.38
CA ALA A 65 9.08 -5.06 -1.09
C ALA A 65 10.07 -6.19 -1.43
N LEU A 66 10.31 -7.10 -0.49
CA LEU A 66 11.19 -8.24 -0.71
C LEU A 66 10.62 -9.22 -1.73
N SER A 67 9.29 -9.36 -1.78
CA SER A 67 8.62 -10.28 -2.69
C SER A 67 8.39 -9.69 -4.08
N ALA A 68 8.39 -8.35 -4.21
CA ALA A 68 8.02 -7.65 -5.44
C ALA A 68 8.86 -8.08 -6.65
N GLY A 69 10.18 -8.20 -6.47
CA GLY A 69 11.08 -8.61 -7.55
C GLY A 69 10.73 -9.97 -8.10
N LYS A 70 10.58 -10.96 -7.24
CA LYS A 70 10.27 -12.33 -7.65
C LYS A 70 8.89 -12.43 -8.31
N LEU A 71 7.89 -11.77 -7.72
CA LEU A 71 6.54 -11.78 -8.26
C LEU A 71 6.49 -11.11 -9.63
N SER A 72 7.17 -9.97 -9.79
CA SER A 72 7.18 -9.26 -11.05
C SER A 72 7.94 -9.99 -12.15
N ASP A 73 8.98 -10.75 -11.79
CA ASP A 73 9.74 -11.56 -12.75
C ASP A 73 8.90 -12.74 -13.30
N LYS A 74 8.02 -13.29 -12.46
CA LYS A 74 7.15 -14.39 -12.85
C LYS A 74 5.92 -13.95 -13.63
N LEU A 75 5.26 -12.90 -13.18
CA LEU A 75 3.94 -12.49 -13.67
C LEU A 75 3.96 -11.18 -14.48
N GLY A 76 5.06 -10.45 -14.45
CA GLY A 76 5.19 -9.15 -15.08
C GLY A 76 4.83 -8.01 -14.15
N ARG A 77 5.23 -6.79 -14.51
CA ARG A 77 5.05 -5.61 -13.66
C ARG A 77 3.59 -5.15 -13.60
N LYS A 78 2.95 -5.07 -14.76
CA LYS A 78 1.59 -4.54 -14.86
C LYS A 78 0.56 -5.39 -14.10
N PRO A 79 0.49 -6.73 -14.26
CA PRO A 79 -0.46 -7.54 -13.50
C PRO A 79 -0.26 -7.44 -11.99
N ILE A 80 0.99 -7.38 -11.54
CA ILE A 80 1.29 -7.29 -10.11
C ILE A 80 0.88 -5.93 -9.55
N LEU A 81 1.07 -4.85 -10.30
CA LEU A 81 0.60 -3.51 -9.89
C LEU A 81 -0.93 -3.47 -9.77
N ILE A 82 -1.64 -4.10 -10.72
CA ILE A 82 -3.10 -4.17 -10.67
C ILE A 82 -3.54 -5.00 -9.45
N LEU A 83 -2.86 -6.11 -9.18
CA LEU A 83 -3.13 -6.93 -8.00
C LEU A 83 -2.92 -6.13 -6.71
N ALA A 84 -1.82 -5.37 -6.63
CA ALA A 84 -1.52 -4.53 -5.47
C ALA A 84 -2.62 -3.47 -5.26
N ALA A 85 -3.10 -2.84 -6.33
CA ALA A 85 -4.18 -1.86 -6.26
C ALA A 85 -5.47 -2.49 -5.73
N GLY A 86 -5.83 -3.69 -6.22
CA GLY A 86 -6.99 -4.43 -5.76
C GLY A 86 -6.89 -4.81 -4.29
N LEU A 87 -5.73 -5.31 -3.87
CA LEU A 87 -5.47 -5.63 -2.47
C LEU A 87 -5.58 -4.40 -1.58
N PHE A 88 -5.05 -3.26 -2.04
CA PHE A 88 -5.13 -2.01 -1.27
C PHE A 88 -6.57 -1.58 -1.07
N ILE A 89 -7.41 -1.66 -2.11
CA ILE A 89 -8.83 -1.32 -2.01
C ILE A 89 -9.53 -2.26 -1.02
N CYS A 90 -9.29 -3.57 -1.13
CA CYS A 90 -9.89 -4.56 -0.24
C CYS A 90 -9.49 -4.32 1.22
N THR A 91 -8.22 -4.00 1.47
CA THR A 91 -7.74 -3.77 2.82
C THR A 91 -8.22 -2.44 3.38
N ALA A 92 -8.37 -1.42 2.55
CA ALA A 92 -8.93 -0.14 2.98
C ALA A 92 -10.36 -0.32 3.49
N VAL A 93 -11.19 -1.04 2.73
CA VAL A 93 -12.57 -1.36 3.13
C VAL A 93 -12.57 -2.25 4.38
N GLY A 94 -11.72 -3.28 4.41
CA GLY A 94 -11.62 -4.21 5.53
C GLY A 94 -11.17 -3.53 6.82
N THR A 95 -10.21 -2.63 6.73
CA THR A 95 -9.72 -1.86 7.89
C THR A 95 -10.83 -0.98 8.46
N GLY A 96 -11.60 -0.33 7.59
CA GLY A 96 -12.72 0.49 8.02
C GLY A 96 -13.87 -0.32 8.63
N ALA A 97 -14.04 -1.57 8.21
CA ALA A 97 -15.09 -2.47 8.68
C ALA A 97 -14.63 -3.42 9.81
N ALA A 98 -13.36 -3.33 10.24
CA ALA A 98 -12.82 -4.24 11.25
C ALA A 98 -13.50 -4.04 12.61
N ASP A 99 -14.00 -5.13 13.19
CA ASP A 99 -14.69 -5.11 14.48
C ASP A 99 -13.72 -5.38 15.63
N THR A 100 -12.60 -6.03 15.39
CA THR A 100 -11.61 -6.38 16.39
C THR A 100 -10.25 -5.80 16.03
N PHE A 101 -9.42 -5.56 17.07
CA PHE A 101 -8.07 -5.03 16.87
C PHE A 101 -7.19 -6.01 16.10
N GLY A 102 -7.33 -7.31 16.35
CA GLY A 102 -6.59 -8.34 15.61
C GLY A 102 -6.91 -8.31 14.12
N LEU A 103 -8.19 -8.20 13.78
CA LEU A 103 -8.62 -8.10 12.37
C LEU A 103 -8.11 -6.82 11.73
N PHE A 104 -8.14 -5.71 12.45
CA PHE A 104 -7.58 -4.43 12.01
C PHE A 104 -6.11 -4.57 11.64
N ASN A 105 -5.31 -5.20 12.50
CA ASN A 105 -3.88 -5.42 12.25
C ASN A 105 -3.63 -6.33 11.05
N VAL A 106 -4.45 -7.37 10.85
CA VAL A 106 -4.34 -8.27 9.70
C VAL A 106 -4.55 -7.49 8.40
N PHE A 107 -5.59 -6.66 8.34
CA PHE A 107 -5.84 -5.83 7.16
C PHE A 107 -4.73 -4.80 6.96
N ARG A 108 -4.20 -4.23 8.03
CA ARG A 108 -3.06 -3.32 7.95
C ARG A 108 -1.83 -4.01 7.37
N LEU A 109 -1.57 -5.24 7.80
CA LEU A 109 -0.46 -6.05 7.30
C LEU A 109 -0.59 -6.31 5.79
N ILE A 110 -1.77 -6.74 5.35
CA ILE A 110 -2.03 -7.02 3.92
C ILE A 110 -1.94 -5.73 3.10
N GLY A 111 -2.49 -4.63 3.63
CA GLY A 111 -2.40 -3.33 2.97
C GLY A 111 -0.95 -2.86 2.82
N GLY A 112 -0.14 -3.06 3.84
CA GLY A 112 1.30 -2.78 3.80
C GLY A 112 2.01 -3.62 2.75
N PHE A 113 1.66 -4.89 2.63
CA PHE A 113 2.18 -5.79 1.59
C PHE A 113 1.89 -5.23 0.19
N ALA A 114 0.65 -4.80 -0.05
CA ALA A 114 0.26 -4.20 -1.32
C ALA A 114 1.03 -2.92 -1.62
N ILE A 115 1.19 -2.04 -0.62
CA ILE A 115 1.93 -0.80 -0.73
C ILE A 115 3.41 -1.08 -1.01
N GLY A 116 4.00 -2.07 -0.34
CA GLY A 116 5.39 -2.46 -0.55
C GLY A 116 5.65 -2.91 -1.98
N ILE A 117 4.75 -3.73 -2.53
CA ILE A 117 4.81 -4.14 -3.92
C ILE A 117 4.70 -2.93 -4.85
N ALA A 118 3.69 -2.08 -4.64
CA ALA A 118 3.44 -0.94 -5.51
C ALA A 118 4.60 0.06 -5.48
N SER A 119 5.13 0.39 -4.29
CA SER A 119 6.21 1.35 -4.18
C SER A 119 7.53 0.83 -4.76
N SER A 120 7.76 -0.49 -4.76
CA SER A 120 8.94 -1.10 -5.38
C SER A 120 8.81 -1.19 -6.89
N LEU A 121 7.62 -1.57 -7.40
CA LEU A 121 7.41 -1.80 -8.83
C LEU A 121 7.14 -0.54 -9.63
N SER A 122 6.55 0.51 -9.01
CA SER A 122 6.22 1.74 -9.73
C SER A 122 7.45 2.39 -10.38
N PRO A 123 8.57 2.63 -9.65
CA PRO A 123 9.76 3.16 -10.28
C PRO A 123 10.35 2.22 -11.33
N MET A 124 10.33 0.91 -11.10
CA MET A 124 10.82 -0.08 -12.06
C MET A 124 10.01 -0.06 -13.34
N TYR A 125 8.68 0.01 -13.22
CA TYR A 125 7.79 0.06 -14.37
C TYR A 125 8.01 1.33 -15.19
N ILE A 126 8.12 2.47 -14.51
CA ILE A 126 8.40 3.75 -15.17
C ILE A 126 9.73 3.69 -15.93
N ALA A 127 10.76 3.13 -15.32
CA ALA A 127 12.08 3.01 -15.94
C ALA A 127 12.04 2.11 -17.18
N GLU A 128 11.23 1.05 -17.16
CA GLU A 128 11.12 0.13 -18.29
C GLU A 128 10.37 0.72 -19.49
N ILE A 129 9.35 1.54 -19.24
CA ILE A 129 8.57 2.14 -20.31
C ILE A 129 9.17 3.43 -20.87
N ALA A 130 10.08 4.05 -20.11
CA ALA A 130 10.79 5.24 -20.58
C ALA A 130 11.98 4.84 -21.49
#